data_440286bfed8ae0c467c41ede214a82e3
#
_entry.id   440286bfed8ae0c467c41ede214a82e3
#
_cell.length_a   1.000
_cell.length_b   1.000
_cell.length_c   1.000
_cell.angle_alpha   90.00
_cell.angle_beta   90.00
_cell.angle_gamma   90.00
#
_symmetry.space_group_name_H-M   'P 1'
#
loop_
_entity.id
_entity.type
_entity.pdbx_description
1 polymer ?
#
loop_
_entity_poly.entity_id
_entity_poly.type
_entity_poly.pdbx_seq_one_letter_code
_entity_poly.pdbx_strand_id
1 'polypeptide(L)'
;PSLVGSEMCIRDSVWGARYITANGKREQIGSFRHGTMANALPQALGAQAANPGRQVITFSGDGGLSMLMGELLTVKLHNLPIKMFVFNNSSLGMVKLEMLVQGLPEHETDHDSVNFAKIAEASGIKHFRIEDPKDAPEQIKKALAYNGPALIDVVTDPNALSLPPTLTIEQLMGFSKAATRTVLDGGVGQMITMAKSNLRNIPRPQDF
;
A
#
# COMPACT_ATOMS: atom_id res chain seq x y z
N PRO A 1 -0.14 -23.42 0.07
CA PRO A 1 0.89 -22.38 -0.04
C PRO A 1 0.37 -21.22 -0.89
N SER A 2 0.49 -19.98 -0.39
CA SER A 2 0.05 -18.78 -1.10
C SER A 2 1.25 -18.03 -1.68
N LEU A 3 1.06 -17.44 -2.86
CA LEU A 3 1.96 -16.48 -3.45
C LEU A 3 1.48 -15.07 -3.11
N VAL A 4 2.35 -14.23 -2.59
CA VAL A 4 2.05 -12.84 -2.30
C VAL A 4 2.92 -11.98 -3.19
N GLY A 5 2.31 -11.29 -4.16
CA GLY A 5 2.94 -10.24 -4.92
C GLY A 5 2.80 -8.91 -4.19
N SER A 6 3.88 -8.18 -4.02
CA SER A 6 3.82 -6.84 -3.43
C SER A 6 4.55 -5.83 -4.30
N GLU A 7 3.99 -4.65 -4.42
CA GLU A 7 4.65 -3.54 -5.08
C GLU A 7 5.74 -2.98 -4.17
N MET A 8 6.91 -2.74 -4.76
CA MET A 8 7.93 -1.95 -4.10
C MET A 8 7.82 -0.46 -4.44
N CYS A 9 6.66 0.11 -4.30
CA CYS A 9 6.64 1.40 -3.64
C CYS A 9 6.70 1.07 -2.15
N ILE A 10 7.83 1.23 -1.58
CA ILE A 10 8.37 0.86 -0.26
C ILE A 10 7.32 0.61 0.86
N ARG A 11 6.13 1.19 0.77
CA ARG A 11 5.07 1.07 1.77
C ARG A 11 4.46 -0.33 1.81
N ASP A 12 4.03 -0.86 0.69
CA ASP A 12 3.23 -2.10 0.68
C ASP A 12 4.11 -3.33 0.79
N SER A 13 5.31 -3.30 0.20
CA SER A 13 6.31 -4.35 0.38
C SER A 13 6.87 -4.37 1.79
N VAL A 14 7.08 -3.20 2.40
CA VAL A 14 7.49 -3.09 3.81
C VAL A 14 6.41 -3.65 4.72
N TRP A 15 5.14 -3.32 4.49
CA TRP A 15 4.03 -3.86 5.27
C TRP A 15 3.90 -5.37 5.05
N GLY A 16 3.99 -5.85 3.81
CA GLY A 16 3.99 -7.28 3.50
C GLY A 16 5.12 -8.03 4.20
N ALA A 17 6.36 -7.52 4.10
CA ALA A 17 7.52 -8.12 4.76
C ALA A 17 7.45 -8.05 6.30
N ARG A 18 6.85 -6.99 6.85
CA ARG A 18 6.78 -6.75 8.30
C ARG A 18 5.69 -7.55 8.99
N TYR A 19 4.55 -7.75 8.34
CA TYR A 19 3.36 -8.34 8.98
C TYR A 19 2.98 -9.72 8.45
N ILE A 20 3.53 -10.16 7.31
CA ILE A 20 3.28 -11.52 6.81
C ILE A 20 4.41 -12.43 7.25
N THR A 21 4.11 -13.33 8.18
CA THR A 21 5.07 -14.30 8.68
C THR A 21 5.50 -15.27 7.58
N ALA A 22 6.79 -15.32 7.28
CA ALA A 22 7.37 -16.36 6.44
C ALA A 22 7.26 -17.72 7.14
N ASN A 23 6.73 -18.73 6.45
CA ASN A 23 6.51 -20.07 7.00
C ASN A 23 7.07 -21.19 6.11
N GLY A 24 7.96 -20.87 5.18
CA GLY A 24 8.54 -21.79 4.22
C GLY A 24 7.60 -22.30 3.13
N LYS A 25 6.30 -21.94 3.18
CA LYS A 25 5.28 -22.31 2.19
C LYS A 25 4.73 -21.10 1.44
N ARG A 26 4.90 -19.91 2.00
CA ARG A 26 4.54 -18.63 1.36
C ARG A 26 5.77 -18.07 0.67
N GLU A 27 5.56 -17.59 -0.54
CA GLU A 27 6.58 -16.87 -1.30
C GLU A 27 6.15 -15.42 -1.45
N GLN A 28 7.06 -14.50 -1.24
CA GLN A 28 6.85 -13.08 -1.49
C GLN A 28 7.66 -12.68 -2.71
N ILE A 29 6.97 -12.12 -3.69
CA ILE A 29 7.55 -11.67 -4.96
C ILE A 29 7.42 -10.16 -5.02
N GLY A 30 8.46 -9.46 -5.46
CA GLY A 30 8.45 -8.01 -5.60
C GLY A 30 9.64 -7.52 -6.42
N SER A 31 9.62 -6.23 -6.78
CA SER A 31 10.70 -5.60 -7.55
C SER A 31 11.84 -5.13 -6.63
N PHE A 32 12.50 -6.06 -5.93
CA PHE A 32 13.51 -5.75 -4.90
C PHE A 32 14.81 -5.11 -5.42
N ARG A 33 15.05 -5.09 -6.72
CA ARG A 33 16.22 -4.43 -7.33
C ARG A 33 15.95 -3.00 -7.79
N HIS A 34 14.78 -2.75 -8.34
CA HIS A 34 14.47 -1.47 -9.01
C HIS A 34 13.37 -0.68 -8.33
N GLY A 35 12.69 -1.24 -7.31
CA GLY A 35 11.60 -0.54 -6.64
C GLY A 35 10.47 -0.12 -7.59
N THR A 36 10.20 -0.92 -8.61
CA THR A 36 9.21 -0.61 -9.64
C THR A 36 7.82 -0.55 -9.04
N MET A 37 7.15 0.60 -9.13
CA MET A 37 5.73 0.71 -8.89
C MET A 37 4.94 -0.12 -9.92
N ALA A 38 3.68 -0.44 -9.62
CA ALA A 38 2.78 -1.19 -10.50
C ALA A 38 3.19 -2.65 -10.82
N ASN A 39 4.18 -3.22 -10.14
CA ASN A 39 4.65 -4.57 -10.46
C ASN A 39 3.77 -5.69 -9.87
N ALA A 40 2.99 -5.44 -8.82
CA ALA A 40 2.27 -6.49 -8.10
C ALA A 40 1.23 -7.19 -8.97
N LEU A 41 0.41 -6.45 -9.70
CA LEU A 41 -0.63 -7.03 -10.55
C LEU A 41 -0.04 -7.82 -11.73
N PRO A 42 0.89 -7.30 -12.56
CA PRO A 42 1.53 -8.08 -13.61
C PRO A 42 2.26 -9.33 -13.11
N GLN A 43 2.96 -9.23 -11.98
CA GLN A 43 3.61 -10.40 -11.38
C GLN A 43 2.59 -11.45 -10.92
N ALA A 44 1.45 -11.01 -10.36
CA ALA A 44 0.39 -11.92 -9.97
C ALA A 44 -0.28 -12.62 -11.15
N LEU A 45 -0.45 -11.93 -12.29
CA LEU A 45 -0.93 -12.54 -13.52
C LEU A 45 -0.02 -13.71 -13.93
N GLY A 46 1.28 -13.47 -14.01
CA GLY A 46 2.26 -14.51 -14.32
C GLY A 46 2.29 -15.62 -13.27
N ALA A 47 2.28 -15.27 -12.00
CA ALA A 47 2.29 -16.23 -10.89
C ALA A 47 1.05 -17.13 -10.88
N GLN A 48 -0.14 -16.55 -11.11
CA GLN A 48 -1.38 -17.31 -11.14
C GLN A 48 -1.50 -18.20 -12.39
N ALA A 49 -1.04 -17.70 -13.53
CA ALA A 49 -1.02 -18.50 -14.77
C ALA A 49 -0.06 -19.70 -14.64
N ALA A 50 1.10 -19.51 -14.04
CA ALA A 50 2.06 -20.57 -13.79
C ALA A 50 1.65 -21.55 -12.68
N ASN A 51 0.77 -21.15 -11.77
CA ASN A 51 0.35 -21.94 -10.60
C ASN A 51 -1.17 -21.87 -10.39
N PRO A 52 -1.98 -22.49 -11.26
CA PRO A 52 -3.45 -22.33 -11.25
C PRO A 52 -4.14 -22.74 -9.94
N GLY A 53 -3.58 -23.71 -9.22
CA GLY A 53 -4.14 -24.21 -7.96
C GLY A 53 -3.67 -23.47 -6.71
N ARG A 54 -2.81 -22.44 -6.86
CA ARG A 54 -2.20 -21.72 -5.74
C ARG A 54 -2.92 -20.39 -5.50
N GLN A 55 -3.16 -20.05 -4.24
CA GLN A 55 -3.71 -18.73 -3.91
C GLN A 55 -2.67 -17.64 -4.18
N VAL A 56 -3.06 -16.65 -4.98
CA VAL A 56 -2.25 -15.46 -5.27
C VAL A 56 -2.93 -14.23 -4.68
N ILE A 57 -2.15 -13.44 -3.93
CA ILE A 57 -2.59 -12.22 -3.29
C ILE A 57 -1.65 -11.09 -3.73
N THR A 58 -2.18 -9.91 -4.07
CA THR A 58 -1.37 -8.71 -4.31
C THR A 58 -1.62 -7.67 -3.24
N PHE A 59 -0.57 -6.93 -2.93
CA PHE A 59 -0.62 -5.69 -2.18
C PHE A 59 -0.12 -4.57 -3.06
N SER A 60 -0.98 -3.59 -3.29
CA SER A 60 -0.70 -2.42 -4.12
C SER A 60 -1.10 -1.15 -3.39
N GLY A 61 -0.33 -0.09 -3.53
CA GLY A 61 -0.82 1.25 -3.26
C GLY A 61 -1.75 1.73 -4.37
N ASP A 62 -2.54 2.74 -4.07
CA ASP A 62 -3.42 3.40 -5.03
C ASP A 62 -2.66 3.96 -6.25
N GLY A 63 -1.55 4.67 -6.02
CA GLY A 63 -0.68 5.14 -7.10
C GLY A 63 -0.07 4.02 -7.93
N GLY A 64 0.34 2.93 -7.29
CA GLY A 64 0.92 1.78 -7.98
C GLY A 64 -0.09 1.05 -8.87
N LEU A 65 -1.28 0.74 -8.35
CA LEU A 65 -2.31 0.10 -9.16
C LEU A 65 -2.76 0.99 -10.33
N SER A 66 -2.86 2.30 -10.09
CA SER A 66 -3.31 3.25 -11.13
C SER A 66 -2.44 3.22 -12.38
N MET A 67 -1.13 2.95 -12.25
CA MET A 67 -0.20 2.91 -13.39
C MET A 67 -0.48 1.77 -14.38
N LEU A 68 -0.94 0.62 -13.88
CA LEU A 68 -1.25 -0.56 -14.72
C LEU A 68 -2.67 -1.11 -14.44
N MET A 69 -3.59 -0.24 -14.12
CA MET A 69 -4.97 -0.59 -13.81
C MET A 69 -5.69 -1.30 -14.97
N GLY A 70 -5.26 -1.08 -16.21
CA GLY A 70 -5.76 -1.78 -17.39
C GLY A 70 -5.62 -3.31 -17.30
N GLU A 71 -4.67 -3.82 -16.53
CA GLU A 71 -4.48 -5.24 -16.30
C GLU A 71 -5.62 -5.93 -15.52
N LEU A 72 -6.52 -5.17 -14.92
CA LEU A 72 -7.77 -5.69 -14.37
C LEU A 72 -8.60 -6.40 -15.45
N LEU A 73 -8.55 -5.92 -16.69
CA LEU A 73 -9.23 -6.55 -17.81
C LEU A 73 -8.59 -7.91 -18.15
N THR A 74 -7.27 -8.04 -18.04
CA THR A 74 -6.56 -9.31 -18.20
C THR A 74 -6.96 -10.30 -17.11
N VAL A 75 -7.05 -9.86 -15.86
CA VAL A 75 -7.54 -10.68 -14.74
C VAL A 75 -8.94 -11.19 -15.02
N LYS A 76 -9.82 -10.31 -15.50
CA LYS A 76 -11.21 -10.66 -15.82
C LYS A 76 -11.30 -11.60 -16.99
N LEU A 77 -10.59 -11.31 -18.09
CA LEU A 77 -10.60 -12.10 -19.32
C LEU A 77 -10.22 -13.57 -19.05
N HIS A 78 -9.21 -13.79 -18.26
CA HIS A 78 -8.70 -15.12 -17.92
C HIS A 78 -9.31 -15.71 -16.64
N ASN A 79 -10.24 -14.99 -15.98
CA ASN A 79 -10.88 -15.35 -14.71
C ASN A 79 -9.87 -15.82 -13.64
N LEU A 80 -8.74 -15.13 -13.52
CA LEU A 80 -7.66 -15.48 -12.60
C LEU A 80 -8.08 -15.17 -11.15
N PRO A 81 -8.11 -16.15 -10.23
CA PRO A 81 -8.66 -15.97 -8.87
C PRO A 81 -7.76 -15.17 -7.93
N ILE A 82 -7.12 -14.13 -8.43
CA ILE A 82 -6.22 -13.25 -7.69
C ILE A 82 -7.00 -12.39 -6.69
N LYS A 83 -6.48 -12.24 -5.47
CA LYS A 83 -7.01 -11.33 -4.44
C LYS A 83 -6.17 -10.06 -4.41
N MET A 84 -6.74 -8.96 -4.87
CA MET A 84 -6.04 -7.70 -5.08
C MET A 84 -6.37 -6.71 -3.96
N PHE A 85 -5.45 -6.52 -3.01
CA PHE A 85 -5.59 -5.52 -1.96
C PHE A 85 -4.96 -4.21 -2.43
N VAL A 86 -5.72 -3.13 -2.33
CA VAL A 86 -5.28 -1.77 -2.66
C VAL A 86 -5.32 -0.94 -1.38
N PHE A 87 -4.15 -0.51 -0.92
CA PHE A 87 -4.04 0.43 0.19
C PHE A 87 -4.19 1.85 -0.35
N ASN A 88 -5.38 2.39 -0.18
CA ASN A 88 -5.83 3.64 -0.79
C ASN A 88 -5.76 4.77 0.23
N ASN A 89 -4.70 5.56 0.15
CA ASN A 89 -4.50 6.73 1.00
C ASN A 89 -4.55 8.05 0.22
N SER A 90 -4.87 8.02 -1.07
CA SER A 90 -4.90 9.18 -1.96
C SER A 90 -3.61 10.01 -1.95
N SER A 91 -2.46 9.34 -1.77
CA SER A 91 -1.16 10.00 -1.68
C SER A 91 -0.01 9.10 -2.08
N LEU A 92 1.00 9.66 -2.74
CA LEU A 92 2.29 9.01 -2.97
C LEU A 92 3.12 9.05 -1.66
N GLY A 93 2.64 8.35 -0.63
CA GLY A 93 3.11 8.48 0.74
C GLY A 93 4.61 8.24 0.96
N MET A 94 5.28 7.45 0.10
CA MET A 94 6.74 7.28 0.20
C MET A 94 7.50 8.45 -0.38
N VAL A 95 7.05 9.00 -1.50
CA VAL A 95 7.62 10.23 -2.07
C VAL A 95 7.49 11.37 -1.05
N LYS A 96 6.32 11.50 -0.43
CA LYS A 96 6.07 12.42 0.68
C LYS A 96 7.09 12.22 1.82
N LEU A 97 7.29 10.99 2.28
CA LEU A 97 8.24 10.69 3.35
C LEU A 97 9.68 11.05 2.94
N GLU A 98 10.10 10.70 1.73
CA GLU A 98 11.44 10.99 1.23
C GLU A 98 11.68 12.50 1.13
N MET A 99 10.70 13.28 0.67
CA MET A 99 10.80 14.75 0.68
C MET A 99 11.00 15.27 2.11
N LEU A 100 10.19 14.82 3.06
CA LEU A 100 10.25 15.27 4.45
C LEU A 100 11.59 14.94 5.11
N VAL A 101 12.14 13.74 4.95
CA VAL A 101 13.42 13.36 5.54
C VAL A 101 14.62 14.06 4.88
N GLN A 102 14.45 14.59 3.67
CA GLN A 102 15.44 15.44 3.01
C GLN A 102 15.32 16.93 3.35
N GLY A 103 14.35 17.30 4.18
CA GLY A 103 14.13 18.67 4.59
C GLY A 103 13.35 19.52 3.60
N LEU A 104 12.63 18.87 2.69
CA LEU A 104 11.74 19.50 1.72
C LEU A 104 10.29 19.43 2.23
N PRO A 105 9.52 20.52 2.19
CA PRO A 105 8.06 20.45 2.37
C PRO A 105 7.42 19.56 1.34
N GLU A 106 6.29 18.97 1.71
CA GLU A 106 5.47 18.20 0.78
C GLU A 106 5.01 19.07 -0.39
N HIS A 107 5.10 18.53 -1.61
CA HIS A 107 4.64 19.18 -2.82
C HIS A 107 4.14 18.15 -3.84
N GLU A 108 2.89 18.32 -4.31
CA GLU A 108 2.26 17.51 -5.36
C GLU A 108 2.32 15.98 -5.14
N THR A 109 2.25 15.54 -3.88
CA THR A 109 2.25 14.10 -3.54
C THR A 109 0.86 13.54 -3.31
N ASP A 110 -0.12 14.39 -3.05
CA ASP A 110 -1.51 13.99 -2.90
C ASP A 110 -2.24 14.00 -4.25
N HIS A 111 -3.18 13.12 -4.40
CA HIS A 111 -4.02 13.02 -5.58
C HIS A 111 -5.50 12.85 -5.20
N ASP A 112 -6.39 12.97 -6.17
CA ASP A 112 -7.83 12.80 -5.94
C ASP A 112 -8.14 11.39 -5.44
N SER A 113 -9.13 11.32 -4.55
CA SER A 113 -9.59 10.04 -4.01
C SER A 113 -10.30 9.22 -5.09
N VAL A 114 -9.73 8.09 -5.43
CA VAL A 114 -10.27 7.13 -6.39
C VAL A 114 -10.97 6.00 -5.64
N ASN A 115 -12.15 5.59 -6.12
CA ASN A 115 -12.84 4.41 -5.60
C ASN A 115 -12.52 3.20 -6.49
N PHE A 116 -11.50 2.43 -6.09
CA PHE A 116 -11.06 1.24 -6.84
C PHE A 116 -12.07 0.10 -6.81
N ALA A 117 -12.91 0.05 -5.79
CA ALA A 117 -14.01 -0.93 -5.75
C ALA A 117 -15.01 -0.70 -6.89
N LYS A 118 -15.36 0.57 -7.19
CA LYS A 118 -16.22 0.90 -8.36
C LYS A 118 -15.54 0.61 -9.68
N ILE A 119 -14.24 0.80 -9.78
CA ILE A 119 -13.47 0.45 -10.99
C ILE A 119 -13.49 -1.07 -11.21
N ALA A 120 -13.28 -1.85 -10.15
CA ALA A 120 -13.39 -3.31 -10.21
C ALA A 120 -14.80 -3.76 -10.61
N GLU A 121 -15.84 -3.12 -10.07
CA GLU A 121 -17.24 -3.36 -10.44
C GLU A 121 -17.47 -3.13 -11.94
N ALA A 122 -17.05 -1.98 -12.45
CA ALA A 122 -17.13 -1.63 -13.87
C ALA A 122 -16.37 -2.63 -14.76
N SER A 123 -15.28 -3.21 -14.24
CA SER A 123 -14.49 -4.26 -14.91
C SER A 123 -15.09 -5.67 -14.76
N GLY A 124 -16.23 -5.82 -14.07
CA GLY A 124 -16.89 -7.10 -13.81
C GLY A 124 -16.13 -8.01 -12.83
N ILE A 125 -15.33 -7.42 -11.94
CA ILE A 125 -14.58 -8.11 -10.89
C ILE A 125 -15.29 -7.93 -9.56
N LYS A 126 -15.34 -9.00 -8.74
CA LYS A 126 -15.88 -8.91 -7.37
C LYS A 126 -15.08 -7.87 -6.57
N HIS A 127 -15.78 -7.00 -5.88
CA HIS A 127 -15.15 -5.90 -5.16
C HIS A 127 -15.62 -5.82 -3.71
N PHE A 128 -14.77 -5.23 -2.89
CA PHE A 128 -15.00 -4.89 -1.49
C PHE A 128 -14.38 -3.52 -1.24
N ARG A 129 -15.03 -2.71 -0.39
CA ARG A 129 -14.44 -1.45 0.07
C ARG A 129 -14.49 -1.41 1.60
N ILE A 130 -13.34 -1.17 2.21
CA ILE A 130 -13.15 -1.15 3.66
C ILE A 130 -12.78 0.28 4.05
N GLU A 131 -13.69 0.96 4.74
CA GLU A 131 -13.50 2.32 5.26
C GLU A 131 -13.40 2.34 6.79
N ASP A 132 -14.10 1.42 7.49
CA ASP A 132 -13.97 1.24 8.94
C ASP A 132 -13.10 0.00 9.22
N PRO A 133 -12.02 0.14 10.02
CA PRO A 133 -11.19 -1.00 10.44
C PRO A 133 -11.96 -2.14 11.11
N LYS A 134 -13.11 -1.86 11.72
CA LYS A 134 -13.96 -2.90 12.35
C LYS A 134 -14.51 -3.89 11.34
N ASP A 135 -14.76 -3.45 10.11
CA ASP A 135 -15.32 -4.28 9.05
C ASP A 135 -14.24 -5.14 8.36
N ALA A 136 -12.96 -4.78 8.53
CA ALA A 136 -11.86 -5.39 7.82
C ALA A 136 -11.78 -6.92 8.01
N PRO A 137 -11.88 -7.50 9.23
CA PRO A 137 -11.76 -8.95 9.40
C PRO A 137 -12.82 -9.73 8.64
N GLU A 138 -14.06 -9.25 8.65
CA GLU A 138 -15.18 -9.92 7.99
C GLU A 138 -15.07 -9.80 6.46
N GLN A 139 -14.81 -8.59 5.96
CA GLN A 139 -14.72 -8.33 4.52
C GLN A 139 -13.52 -9.06 3.90
N ILE A 140 -12.38 -9.07 4.56
CA ILE A 140 -11.19 -9.83 4.13
C ILE A 140 -11.51 -11.32 4.07
N LYS A 141 -12.16 -11.87 5.09
CA LYS A 141 -12.57 -13.28 5.10
C LYS A 141 -13.49 -13.61 3.92
N LYS A 142 -14.48 -12.76 3.63
CA LYS A 142 -15.39 -12.93 2.47
C LYS A 142 -14.61 -12.86 1.15
N ALA A 143 -13.69 -11.91 1.01
CA ALA A 143 -12.89 -11.75 -0.19
C ALA A 143 -11.99 -12.96 -0.45
N LEU A 144 -11.32 -13.47 0.58
CA LEU A 144 -10.43 -14.63 0.48
C LEU A 144 -11.20 -15.92 0.18
N ALA A 145 -12.43 -16.06 0.68
CA ALA A 145 -13.30 -17.21 0.43
C ALA A 145 -13.99 -17.19 -0.94
N TYR A 146 -14.03 -16.03 -1.62
CA TYR A 146 -14.68 -15.91 -2.91
C TYR A 146 -13.92 -16.71 -3.98
N ASN A 147 -14.66 -17.54 -4.74
CA ASN A 147 -14.05 -18.33 -5.83
C ASN A 147 -14.02 -17.51 -7.14
N GLY A 148 -12.97 -16.74 -7.34
CA GLY A 148 -12.77 -15.88 -8.50
C GLY A 148 -11.90 -14.66 -8.15
N PRO A 149 -11.63 -13.77 -9.12
CA PRO A 149 -10.91 -12.54 -8.87
C PRO A 149 -11.69 -11.61 -7.95
N ALA A 150 -10.98 -10.98 -7.00
CA ALA A 150 -11.59 -10.01 -6.10
C ALA A 150 -10.61 -8.85 -5.84
N LEU A 151 -11.12 -7.61 -5.86
CA LEU A 151 -10.39 -6.42 -5.48
C LEU A 151 -10.92 -5.90 -4.14
N ILE A 152 -10.01 -5.61 -3.23
CA ILE A 152 -10.29 -5.11 -1.90
C ILE A 152 -9.65 -3.73 -1.77
N ASP A 153 -10.48 -2.69 -1.87
CA ASP A 153 -10.08 -1.29 -1.72
C ASP A 153 -10.12 -0.92 -0.23
N VAL A 154 -8.94 -0.77 0.36
CA VAL A 154 -8.75 -0.49 1.79
C VAL A 154 -8.38 0.98 1.95
N VAL A 155 -9.32 1.79 2.43
CA VAL A 155 -9.09 3.21 2.69
C VAL A 155 -8.18 3.36 3.91
N THR A 156 -7.08 4.08 3.74
CA THR A 156 -6.08 4.28 4.77
C THR A 156 -5.76 5.77 4.98
N ASP A 157 -5.18 6.11 6.12
CA ASP A 157 -4.85 7.49 6.48
C ASP A 157 -3.68 8.02 5.60
N PRO A 158 -3.88 9.14 4.86
CA PRO A 158 -2.84 9.76 4.04
C PRO A 158 -1.64 10.29 4.86
N ASN A 159 -1.85 10.56 6.14
CA ASN A 159 -0.81 11.09 7.03
C ASN A 159 -0.04 10.02 7.80
N ALA A 160 -0.45 8.75 7.72
CA ALA A 160 0.28 7.65 8.34
C ALA A 160 1.55 7.37 7.55
N LEU A 161 2.71 7.73 8.09
CA LEU A 161 4.02 7.52 7.47
C LEU A 161 4.53 6.10 7.77
N SER A 162 5.14 5.48 6.78
CA SER A 162 5.82 4.19 6.94
C SER A 162 7.25 4.43 7.41
N LEU A 163 7.41 4.79 8.67
CA LEU A 163 8.74 5.09 9.23
C LEU A 163 9.62 3.83 9.21
N PRO A 164 10.91 3.95 8.81
CA PRO A 164 11.85 2.85 8.90
C PRO A 164 12.09 2.46 10.38
N PRO A 165 12.50 1.22 10.66
CA PRO A 165 12.75 0.74 12.03
C PRO A 165 13.79 1.59 12.78
N THR A 166 14.77 2.11 12.04
CA THR A 166 15.81 2.98 12.57
C THR A 166 15.87 4.27 11.75
N LEU A 167 15.82 5.39 12.43
CA LEU A 167 15.98 6.71 11.83
C LEU A 167 17.42 7.19 12.04
N THR A 168 18.07 7.68 10.99
CA THR A 168 19.37 8.32 11.10
C THR A 168 19.22 9.74 11.64
N ILE A 169 20.29 10.28 12.23
CA ILE A 169 20.32 11.69 12.71
C ILE A 169 20.04 12.64 11.54
N GLU A 170 20.57 12.37 10.37
CA GLU A 170 20.35 13.16 9.16
C GLU A 170 18.87 13.20 8.75
N GLN A 171 18.17 12.05 8.79
CA GLN A 171 16.74 11.97 8.52
C GLN A 171 15.91 12.75 9.55
N LEU A 172 16.28 12.69 10.84
CA LEU A 172 15.61 13.46 11.89
C LEU A 172 15.82 14.96 11.69
N MET A 173 17.04 15.39 11.35
CA MET A 173 17.34 16.79 11.04
C MET A 173 16.58 17.26 9.78
N GLY A 174 16.54 16.43 8.73
CA GLY A 174 15.78 16.72 7.53
C GLY A 174 14.31 16.92 7.84
N PHE A 175 13.69 15.97 8.54
CA PHE A 175 12.29 16.06 8.95
C PHE A 175 12.00 17.32 9.79
N SER A 176 12.86 17.64 10.76
CA SER A 176 12.72 18.85 11.57
C SER A 176 12.77 20.13 10.73
N LYS A 177 13.65 20.16 9.73
CA LYS A 177 13.77 21.29 8.80
C LYS A 177 12.52 21.42 7.90
N ALA A 178 12.01 20.30 7.36
CA ALA A 178 10.78 20.30 6.58
C ALA A 178 9.60 20.78 7.42
N ALA A 179 9.44 20.23 8.64
CA ALA A 179 8.39 20.61 9.57
C ALA A 179 8.42 22.11 9.90
N THR A 180 9.60 22.68 10.17
CA THR A 180 9.77 24.10 10.42
C THR A 180 9.33 24.95 9.24
N ARG A 181 9.74 24.59 8.02
CA ARG A 181 9.33 25.28 6.80
C ARG A 181 7.82 25.22 6.60
N THR A 182 7.23 24.03 6.71
CA THR A 182 5.78 23.83 6.59
C THR A 182 5.01 24.72 7.59
N VAL A 183 5.49 24.81 8.84
CA VAL A 183 4.87 25.69 9.86
C VAL A 183 5.00 27.16 9.50
N LEU A 184 6.16 27.60 9.02
CA LEU A 184 6.40 29.00 8.59
C LEU A 184 5.54 29.37 7.38
N ASP A 185 5.25 28.41 6.48
CA ASP A 185 4.39 28.58 5.33
C ASP A 185 2.88 28.43 5.67
N GLY A 186 2.53 28.39 6.96
CA GLY A 186 1.15 28.36 7.44
C GLY A 186 0.55 26.96 7.65
N GLY A 187 1.33 25.90 7.45
CA GLY A 187 0.90 24.50 7.54
C GLY A 187 0.89 23.90 8.96
N VAL A 188 0.61 24.69 9.99
CA VAL A 188 0.55 24.22 11.40
C VAL A 188 -0.46 23.08 11.57
N GLY A 189 -1.65 23.22 10.99
CA GLY A 189 -2.70 22.19 11.03
C GLY A 189 -2.28 20.87 10.41
N GLN A 190 -1.57 20.91 9.29
CA GLN A 190 -1.01 19.73 8.61
C GLN A 190 -0.01 18.99 9.51
N MET A 191 0.89 19.71 10.17
CA MET A 191 1.87 19.11 11.06
C MET A 191 1.22 18.49 12.31
N ILE A 192 0.19 19.11 12.85
CA ILE A 192 -0.59 18.53 13.97
C ILE A 192 -1.28 17.24 13.54
N THR A 193 -1.90 17.22 12.38
CA THR A 193 -2.58 16.02 11.85
C THR A 193 -1.58 14.90 11.61
N MET A 194 -0.48 15.19 10.96
CA MET A 194 0.61 14.23 10.73
C MET A 194 1.16 13.66 12.05
N ALA A 195 1.39 14.51 13.05
CA ALA A 195 1.84 14.06 14.37
C ALA A 195 0.82 13.10 15.01
N LYS A 196 -0.47 13.43 14.99
CA LYS A 196 -1.54 12.57 15.55
C LYS A 196 -1.60 11.21 14.86
N SER A 197 -1.52 11.17 13.54
CA SER A 197 -1.56 9.93 12.74
C SER A 197 -0.38 9.01 13.04
N ASN A 198 0.75 9.56 13.45
CA ASN A 198 1.99 8.80 13.65
C ASN A 198 2.34 8.51 15.12
N LEU A 199 1.62 9.06 16.09
CA LEU A 199 1.90 8.85 17.52
C LEU A 199 1.99 7.37 17.92
N ARG A 200 1.19 6.50 17.27
CA ARG A 200 1.19 5.05 17.54
C ARG A 200 2.34 4.31 16.88
N ASN A 201 2.99 4.93 15.88
CA ASN A 201 4.05 4.33 15.07
C ASN A 201 5.45 4.74 15.55
N ILE A 202 5.54 5.64 16.52
CA ILE A 202 6.82 6.03 17.13
C ILE A 202 7.33 4.85 17.96
N PRO A 203 8.53 4.30 17.66
CA PRO A 203 9.12 3.22 18.43
C PRO A 203 9.26 3.65 19.91
N ARG A 204 8.81 2.82 20.82
CA ARG A 204 8.95 3.08 22.25
C ARG A 204 10.29 2.51 22.72
N PRO A 205 10.91 3.06 23.79
CA PRO A 205 12.17 2.56 24.31
C PRO A 205 12.19 1.06 24.64
N GLN A 206 11.02 0.48 24.88
CA GLN A 206 10.82 -0.95 25.13
C GLN A 206 10.73 -1.82 23.86
N ASP A 207 10.75 -1.21 22.68
CA ASP A 207 10.69 -1.90 21.40
C ASP A 207 12.10 -2.15 20.81
N PHE A 208 13.17 -1.79 21.56
CA PHE A 208 14.59 -1.96 21.24
C PHE A 208 15.26 -3.01 22.11
#